data_951b1c82c77e34e1db7228be94d3c5a5
#
_entry.id   951b1c82c77e34e1db7228be94d3c5a5
#
_cell.length_a   1.000
_cell.length_b   1.000
_cell.length_c   1.000
_cell.angle_alpha   90.00
_cell.angle_beta   90.00
_cell.angle_gamma   90.00
#
_symmetry.space_group_name_H-M   'P 1'
#
loop_
_entity.id
_entity.type
_entity.pdbx_description
1 polymer ?
#
loop_
_entity_poly.entity_id
_entity_poly.type
_entity_poly.pdbx_seq_one_letter_code
_entity_poly.pdbx_strand_id
1 'polypeptide(L)'
;MRIGEIIETQSTGFVAESFELNRPPALGSLVVVRVPAEPASARDLYAVVTYGQTVGLDPSRHAFRRSTDTVFDQDIYREHPELNHTLHTEFGAALVGFCADGRVQQHLPAQPPPLHFSVQAASDEEVRRFTDRLLYLRLLLTPYGEVSPLQILAANVREVYQRRDRAWLDAAAKEIATLLENDHEALLTVLYAVDPGGQE
;
A
#
# COMPACT_ATOMS: atom_id res chain seq x y z
N MET A 1 -8.99 2.05 11.41
CA MET A 1 -9.87 3.03 10.70
C MET A 1 -10.09 2.51 9.29
N ARG A 2 -11.33 2.54 8.78
CA ARG A 2 -11.64 2.20 7.38
C ARG A 2 -11.14 3.32 6.47
N ILE A 3 -10.48 2.97 5.37
CA ILE A 3 -9.86 3.93 4.45
C ILE A 3 -10.35 3.80 3.00
N GLY A 4 -11.02 2.68 2.67
CA GLY A 4 -11.55 2.46 1.32
C GLY A 4 -12.37 1.19 1.22
N GLU A 5 -12.89 0.93 0.02
CA GLU A 5 -13.67 -0.25 -0.36
C GLU A 5 -13.06 -0.90 -1.60
N ILE A 6 -12.94 -2.22 -1.62
CA ILE A 6 -12.37 -2.97 -2.73
C ILE A 6 -13.30 -2.91 -3.93
N ILE A 7 -12.78 -2.44 -5.08
CA ILE A 7 -13.47 -2.34 -6.37
C ILE A 7 -12.95 -3.34 -7.41
N GLU A 8 -11.72 -3.82 -7.24
CA GLU A 8 -11.15 -4.90 -8.05
C GLU A 8 -10.35 -5.85 -7.17
N THR A 9 -10.35 -7.14 -7.47
CA THR A 9 -9.63 -8.15 -6.69
C THR A 9 -9.00 -9.20 -7.58
N GLN A 10 -7.81 -9.65 -7.18
CA GLN A 10 -7.06 -10.73 -7.82
C GLN A 10 -6.18 -11.47 -6.80
N SER A 11 -5.64 -12.63 -7.19
CA SER A 11 -4.88 -13.50 -6.27
C SER A 11 -3.63 -12.84 -5.67
N THR A 12 -3.07 -11.82 -6.33
CA THR A 12 -1.84 -11.14 -5.89
C THR A 12 -2.09 -9.78 -5.25
N GLY A 13 -3.32 -9.24 -5.33
CA GLY A 13 -3.62 -7.90 -4.83
C GLY A 13 -5.04 -7.47 -5.08
N PHE A 14 -5.31 -6.20 -4.88
CA PHE A 14 -6.61 -5.58 -5.13
C PHE A 14 -6.45 -4.08 -5.43
N VAL A 15 -7.50 -3.50 -6.02
CA VAL A 15 -7.69 -2.05 -6.09
C VAL A 15 -8.85 -1.68 -5.19
N ALA A 16 -8.72 -0.58 -4.46
CA ALA A 16 -9.76 -0.04 -3.60
C ALA A 16 -9.98 1.45 -3.88
N GLU A 17 -11.23 1.88 -3.84
CA GLU A 17 -11.58 3.28 -3.83
C GLU A 17 -11.44 3.85 -2.42
N SER A 18 -10.71 4.97 -2.29
CA SER A 18 -10.53 5.68 -1.04
C SER A 18 -11.82 6.42 -0.64
N PHE A 19 -12.18 6.41 0.64
CA PHE A 19 -13.31 7.21 1.14
C PHE A 19 -13.07 8.71 1.12
N GLU A 20 -11.80 9.13 1.03
CA GLU A 20 -11.43 10.54 0.97
C GLU A 20 -10.83 10.88 -0.40
N LEU A 21 -11.44 11.85 -1.10
CA LEU A 21 -10.95 12.32 -2.39
C LEU A 21 -9.55 12.95 -2.23
N ASN A 22 -8.63 12.64 -3.15
CA ASN A 22 -7.23 13.10 -3.18
C ASN A 22 -6.38 12.65 -1.97
N ARG A 23 -6.84 11.62 -1.22
CA ARG A 23 -6.11 11.10 -0.06
C ARG A 23 -6.01 9.57 -0.08
N PRO A 24 -5.26 9.01 -1.05
CA PRO A 24 -4.94 7.60 -0.99
C PRO A 24 -4.03 7.34 0.23
N PRO A 25 -4.01 6.11 0.78
CA PRO A 25 -3.03 5.75 1.79
C PRO A 25 -1.60 5.89 1.23
N ALA A 26 -0.63 6.12 2.12
CA ALA A 26 0.76 6.33 1.72
C ALA A 26 1.33 5.10 0.99
N LEU A 27 2.13 5.34 -0.06
CA LEU A 27 2.88 4.30 -0.76
C LEU A 27 3.70 3.48 0.24
N GLY A 28 3.62 2.16 0.17
CA GLY A 28 4.34 1.26 1.06
C GLY A 28 3.66 1.01 2.41
N SER A 29 2.57 1.71 2.74
CA SER A 29 1.85 1.47 4.00
C SER A 29 1.19 0.09 4.03
N LEU A 30 1.11 -0.51 5.22
CA LEU A 30 0.44 -1.79 5.44
C LEU A 30 -1.05 -1.55 5.69
N VAL A 31 -1.88 -2.28 4.96
CA VAL A 31 -3.34 -2.26 5.08
C VAL A 31 -3.88 -3.66 5.36
N VAL A 32 -5.08 -3.72 5.93
CA VAL A 32 -5.72 -4.98 6.35
C VAL A 32 -7.14 -5.06 5.79
N VAL A 33 -7.49 -6.22 5.26
CA VAL A 33 -8.87 -6.60 4.91
C VAL A 33 -9.30 -7.72 5.84
N ARG A 34 -10.36 -7.48 6.63
CA ARG A 34 -10.89 -8.47 7.57
C ARG A 34 -11.96 -9.30 6.89
N VAL A 35 -11.68 -10.57 6.68
CA VAL A 35 -12.63 -11.52 6.10
C VAL A 35 -13.22 -12.37 7.23
N PRO A 36 -14.52 -12.25 7.52
CA PRO A 36 -15.19 -13.09 8.52
C PRO A 36 -15.05 -14.56 8.18
N ALA A 37 -14.98 -15.40 9.19
CA ALA A 37 -14.97 -16.84 9.02
C ALA A 37 -16.36 -17.40 8.75
N GLU A 38 -16.49 -18.33 7.78
CA GLU A 38 -17.52 -19.36 7.76
C GLU A 38 -16.84 -20.73 7.64
N PRO A 39 -17.20 -21.70 8.40
CA PRO A 39 -17.26 -21.90 9.86
C PRO A 39 -15.89 -22.20 10.50
N ALA A 40 -14.78 -21.87 9.88
CA ALA A 40 -13.44 -22.07 10.40
C ALA A 40 -12.46 -21.03 9.91
N SER A 41 -12.14 -20.07 10.77
CA SER A 41 -11.04 -19.10 10.75
C SER A 41 -11.28 -17.78 10.00
N ALA A 42 -11.66 -16.75 10.78
CA ALA A 42 -11.52 -15.35 10.38
C ALA A 42 -10.09 -15.11 9.89
N ARG A 43 -9.97 -14.40 8.75
CA ARG A 43 -8.65 -14.09 8.17
C ARG A 43 -8.51 -12.59 8.05
N ASP A 44 -7.43 -12.09 8.62
CA ASP A 44 -6.98 -10.74 8.35
C ASP A 44 -5.97 -10.82 7.21
N LEU A 45 -6.34 -10.33 6.02
CA LEU A 45 -5.45 -10.30 4.86
C LEU A 45 -4.63 -9.02 4.90
N TYR A 46 -3.31 -9.15 4.82
CA TYR A 46 -2.37 -8.03 4.82
C TYR A 46 -1.90 -7.73 3.41
N ALA A 47 -1.90 -6.43 3.08
CA ALA A 47 -1.42 -5.95 1.79
C ALA A 47 -0.59 -4.67 1.97
N VAL A 48 0.31 -4.40 1.02
CA VAL A 48 1.14 -3.21 0.95
C VAL A 48 0.65 -2.33 -0.19
N VAL A 49 0.43 -1.05 0.08
CA VAL A 49 0.00 -0.07 -0.93
C VAL A 49 1.09 0.12 -1.99
N THR A 50 0.73 -0.05 -3.26
CA THR A 50 1.65 -0.04 -4.39
C THR A 50 1.52 1.17 -5.30
N TYR A 51 0.37 1.84 -5.29
CA TYR A 51 0.13 3.12 -5.95
C TYR A 51 -1.12 3.78 -5.39
N GLY A 52 -1.29 5.08 -5.69
CA GLY A 52 -2.52 5.82 -5.48
C GLY A 52 -2.72 6.82 -6.61
N GLN A 53 -3.95 7.01 -7.06
CA GLN A 53 -4.30 7.96 -8.11
C GLN A 53 -5.69 8.55 -7.89
N THR A 54 -5.91 9.76 -8.43
CA THR A 54 -7.24 10.37 -8.52
C THR A 54 -7.58 10.57 -9.98
N VAL A 55 -8.69 10.03 -10.41
CA VAL A 55 -9.13 10.02 -11.81
C VAL A 55 -10.61 10.41 -11.93
N GLY A 56 -11.03 10.77 -13.15
CA GLY A 56 -12.45 10.97 -13.45
C GLY A 56 -13.19 9.63 -13.55
N LEU A 57 -14.49 9.65 -13.28
CA LEU A 57 -15.37 8.48 -13.46
C LEU A 57 -15.40 7.95 -14.92
N ASP A 58 -15.09 8.81 -15.89
CA ASP A 58 -14.94 8.41 -17.28
C ASP A 58 -13.44 8.25 -17.61
N PRO A 59 -12.92 7.01 -17.73
CA PRO A 59 -11.52 6.77 -18.02
C PRO A 59 -11.04 7.32 -19.36
N SER A 60 -11.98 7.62 -20.29
CA SER A 60 -11.66 8.18 -21.59
C SER A 60 -11.40 9.69 -21.57
N ARG A 61 -11.65 10.35 -20.45
CA ARG A 61 -11.54 11.80 -20.30
C ARG A 61 -10.57 12.18 -19.21
N HIS A 62 -9.56 12.98 -19.57
CA HIS A 62 -8.70 13.62 -18.58
C HIS A 62 -9.45 14.79 -17.91
N ALA A 63 -9.14 15.01 -16.65
CA ALA A 63 -9.58 16.23 -15.96
C ALA A 63 -9.01 17.46 -16.69
N PHE A 64 -9.81 18.51 -16.83
CA PHE A 64 -9.37 19.77 -17.41
C PHE A 64 -9.20 20.85 -16.33
N ARG A 65 -8.34 21.85 -16.66
CA ARG A 65 -8.03 22.94 -15.74
C ARG A 65 -9.28 23.74 -15.36
N ARG A 66 -9.49 23.95 -14.06
CA ARG A 66 -10.58 24.74 -13.46
C ARG A 66 -10.10 26.03 -12.80
N SER A 67 -8.78 26.20 -12.62
CA SER A 67 -8.23 27.38 -11.97
C SER A 67 -8.46 28.66 -12.78
N THR A 68 -8.69 29.76 -12.07
CA THR A 68 -8.72 31.16 -12.59
C THR A 68 -7.65 31.97 -11.88
N ASP A 69 -7.57 33.28 -12.15
CA ASP A 69 -6.62 34.19 -11.49
C ASP A 69 -6.89 34.35 -9.98
N THR A 70 -8.11 34.04 -9.54
CA THR A 70 -8.54 34.21 -8.14
C THR A 70 -8.98 32.90 -7.46
N VAL A 71 -9.19 31.82 -8.22
CA VAL A 71 -9.65 30.52 -7.72
C VAL A 71 -8.64 29.43 -8.09
N PHE A 72 -7.99 28.85 -7.10
CA PHE A 72 -6.96 27.83 -7.27
C PHE A 72 -6.92 26.86 -6.07
N ASP A 73 -6.26 25.73 -6.22
CA ASP A 73 -6.03 24.73 -5.17
C ASP A 73 -7.35 24.24 -4.51
N GLN A 74 -7.47 24.36 -3.21
CA GLN A 74 -8.63 23.89 -2.45
C GLN A 74 -9.91 24.70 -2.75
N ASP A 75 -9.79 25.95 -3.19
CA ASP A 75 -10.93 26.79 -3.50
C ASP A 75 -11.66 26.31 -4.76
N ILE A 76 -10.97 25.60 -5.67
CA ILE A 76 -11.59 24.93 -6.81
C ILE A 76 -12.68 23.95 -6.35
N TYR A 77 -12.42 23.14 -5.31
CA TYR A 77 -13.39 22.16 -4.80
C TYR A 77 -14.57 22.81 -4.06
N ARG A 78 -14.40 24.04 -3.56
CA ARG A 78 -15.49 24.82 -2.96
C ARG A 78 -16.40 25.42 -4.01
N GLU A 79 -15.82 25.91 -5.11
CA GLU A 79 -16.59 26.51 -6.22
C GLU A 79 -17.17 25.45 -7.17
N HIS A 80 -16.57 24.26 -7.21
CA HIS A 80 -16.95 23.14 -8.06
C HIS A 80 -17.24 21.88 -7.23
N PRO A 81 -18.31 21.88 -6.39
CA PRO A 81 -18.63 20.75 -5.53
C PRO A 81 -18.98 19.47 -6.31
N GLU A 82 -19.35 19.59 -7.59
CA GLU A 82 -19.58 18.47 -8.49
C GLU A 82 -18.33 17.60 -8.69
N LEU A 83 -17.12 18.13 -8.44
CA LEU A 83 -15.87 17.37 -8.53
C LEU A 83 -15.84 16.22 -7.52
N ASN A 84 -16.49 16.35 -6.36
CA ASN A 84 -16.62 15.28 -5.38
C ASN A 84 -17.47 14.10 -5.86
N HIS A 85 -18.22 14.28 -6.96
CA HIS A 85 -19.07 13.24 -7.55
C HIS A 85 -18.58 12.78 -8.92
N THR A 86 -17.62 13.51 -9.54
CA THR A 86 -17.08 13.19 -10.86
C THR A 86 -15.64 12.71 -10.83
N LEU A 87 -14.99 12.80 -9.67
CA LEU A 87 -13.66 12.27 -9.40
C LEU A 87 -13.75 11.18 -8.32
N HIS A 88 -12.86 10.22 -8.40
CA HIS A 88 -12.63 9.24 -7.33
C HIS A 88 -11.13 9.04 -7.14
N THR A 89 -10.75 8.65 -5.93
CA THR A 89 -9.37 8.33 -5.59
C THR A 89 -9.28 6.84 -5.32
N GLU A 90 -8.39 6.18 -6.01
CA GLU A 90 -8.15 4.75 -5.85
C GLU A 90 -6.70 4.46 -5.49
N PHE A 91 -6.48 3.30 -4.90
CA PHE A 91 -5.15 2.79 -4.60
C PHE A 91 -5.07 1.28 -4.83
N GLY A 92 -3.95 0.85 -5.35
CA GLY A 92 -3.63 -0.57 -5.47
C GLY A 92 -2.87 -1.07 -4.25
N ALA A 93 -3.06 -2.35 -3.91
CA ALA A 93 -2.34 -2.99 -2.83
C ALA A 93 -1.98 -4.44 -3.17
N ALA A 94 -0.71 -4.80 -2.93
CA ALA A 94 -0.18 -6.14 -3.14
C ALA A 94 -0.39 -6.99 -1.88
N LEU A 95 -0.99 -8.17 -2.02
CA LEU A 95 -1.13 -9.12 -0.91
C LEU A 95 0.24 -9.66 -0.49
N VAL A 96 0.54 -9.55 0.80
CA VAL A 96 1.83 -9.96 1.38
C VAL A 96 1.69 -11.05 2.44
N GLY A 97 0.47 -11.40 2.82
CA GLY A 97 0.20 -12.46 3.77
C GLY A 97 -1.15 -12.34 4.45
N PHE A 98 -1.34 -13.13 5.50
CA PHE A 98 -2.58 -13.14 6.28
C PHE A 98 -2.32 -13.59 7.72
N CYS A 99 -3.26 -13.30 8.60
CA CYS A 99 -3.32 -13.86 9.93
C CYS A 99 -4.55 -14.78 10.03
N ALA A 100 -4.35 -16.03 10.43
CA ALA A 100 -5.41 -16.98 10.70
C ALA A 100 -5.11 -17.66 12.06
N ASP A 101 -6.14 -17.77 12.91
CA ASP A 101 -6.02 -18.36 14.25
C ASP A 101 -4.87 -17.76 15.08
N GLY A 102 -4.70 -16.44 14.98
CA GLY A 102 -3.64 -15.69 15.67
C GLY A 102 -2.22 -15.90 15.11
N ARG A 103 -2.06 -16.65 14.01
CA ARG A 103 -0.76 -16.94 13.38
C ARG A 103 -0.59 -16.16 12.10
N VAL A 104 0.51 -15.40 11.99
CA VAL A 104 0.89 -14.68 10.78
C VAL A 104 1.53 -15.64 9.78
N GLN A 105 1.04 -15.59 8.54
CA GLN A 105 1.55 -16.31 7.38
C GLN A 105 1.99 -15.29 6.32
N GLN A 106 3.23 -15.34 5.86
CA GLN A 106 3.81 -14.40 4.90
C GLN A 106 3.97 -15.06 3.52
N HIS A 107 2.86 -15.49 2.97
CA HIS A 107 2.68 -15.99 1.60
C HIS A 107 1.27 -15.61 1.14
N LEU A 108 1.00 -15.76 -0.15
CA LEU A 108 -0.31 -15.43 -0.70
C LEU A 108 -1.42 -16.29 -0.07
N PRO A 109 -2.57 -15.71 0.28
CA PRO A 109 -3.73 -16.45 0.73
C PRO A 109 -4.29 -17.33 -0.40
N ALA A 110 -5.00 -18.39 -0.06
CA ALA A 110 -5.62 -19.28 -1.03
C ALA A 110 -6.73 -18.59 -1.87
N GLN A 111 -7.32 -17.55 -1.34
CA GLN A 111 -8.36 -16.76 -2.00
C GLN A 111 -8.08 -15.27 -1.80
N PRO A 112 -8.33 -14.43 -2.83
CA PRO A 112 -8.24 -12.98 -2.70
C PRO A 112 -9.33 -12.44 -1.77
N PRO A 113 -9.20 -11.18 -1.32
CA PRO A 113 -10.28 -10.54 -0.58
C PRO A 113 -11.52 -10.38 -1.47
N PRO A 114 -12.74 -10.49 -0.89
CA PRO A 114 -13.96 -10.30 -1.66
C PRO A 114 -14.14 -8.84 -2.11
N LEU A 115 -14.82 -8.65 -3.24
CA LEU A 115 -15.29 -7.33 -3.68
C LEU A 115 -16.17 -6.67 -2.60
N HIS A 116 -16.13 -5.33 -2.55
CA HIS A 116 -16.90 -4.50 -1.61
C HIS A 116 -16.54 -4.67 -0.14
N PHE A 117 -15.44 -5.39 0.16
CA PHE A 117 -14.92 -5.42 1.53
C PHE A 117 -14.14 -4.15 1.84
N SER A 118 -14.27 -3.70 3.10
CA SER A 118 -13.57 -2.51 3.56
C SER A 118 -12.08 -2.78 3.76
N VAL A 119 -11.24 -1.88 3.26
CA VAL A 119 -9.82 -1.81 3.57
C VAL A 119 -9.62 -0.92 4.80
N GLN A 120 -8.74 -1.34 5.70
CA GLN A 120 -8.39 -0.61 6.92
C GLN A 120 -6.89 -0.35 6.96
N ALA A 121 -6.48 0.81 7.49
CA ALA A 121 -5.09 1.02 7.85
C ALA A 121 -4.71 0.03 8.97
N ALA A 122 -3.57 -0.62 8.84
CA ALA A 122 -3.04 -1.48 9.89
C ALA A 122 -2.67 -0.64 11.12
N SER A 123 -3.05 -1.10 12.31
CA SER A 123 -2.61 -0.48 13.56
C SER A 123 -1.12 -0.73 13.80
N ASP A 124 -0.51 0.06 14.70
CA ASP A 124 0.91 -0.10 15.05
C ASP A 124 1.22 -1.50 15.59
N GLU A 125 0.27 -2.09 16.34
CA GLU A 125 0.41 -3.45 16.85
C GLU A 125 0.37 -4.49 15.71
N GLU A 126 -0.54 -4.33 14.75
CA GLU A 126 -0.64 -5.19 13.57
C GLU A 126 0.61 -5.07 12.71
N VAL A 127 1.11 -3.84 12.48
CA VAL A 127 2.36 -3.61 11.76
C VAL A 127 3.50 -4.35 12.46
N ARG A 128 3.69 -4.15 13.77
CA ARG A 128 4.75 -4.82 14.53
C ARG A 128 4.64 -6.33 14.45
N ARG A 129 3.46 -6.89 14.73
CA ARG A 129 3.22 -8.33 14.70
C ARG A 129 3.44 -8.93 13.33
N PHE A 130 2.95 -8.27 12.27
CA PHE A 130 3.09 -8.79 10.90
C PHE A 130 4.55 -8.74 10.44
N THR A 131 5.29 -7.67 10.77
CA THR A 131 6.66 -7.43 10.31
C THR A 131 7.75 -8.00 11.23
N ASP A 132 7.41 -8.80 12.23
CA ASP A 132 8.40 -9.54 13.05
C ASP A 132 9.22 -10.54 12.23
N ARG A 133 8.65 -11.05 11.15
CA ARG A 133 9.34 -11.81 10.12
C ARG A 133 9.42 -10.96 8.86
N LEU A 134 10.42 -11.18 8.03
CA LEU A 134 10.72 -10.37 6.86
C LEU A 134 10.50 -11.10 5.52
N LEU A 135 9.97 -12.32 5.57
CA LEU A 135 9.76 -13.15 4.37
C LEU A 135 8.81 -12.51 3.34
N TYR A 136 7.90 -11.63 3.78
CA TYR A 136 6.97 -10.93 2.91
C TYR A 136 7.67 -9.94 1.95
N LEU A 137 8.88 -9.44 2.29
CA LEU A 137 9.62 -8.48 1.47
C LEU A 137 9.88 -9.01 0.06
N ARG A 138 10.09 -10.32 -0.09
CA ARG A 138 10.26 -10.96 -1.41
C ARG A 138 9.05 -10.83 -2.32
N LEU A 139 7.84 -10.76 -1.75
CA LEU A 139 6.61 -10.60 -2.53
C LEU A 139 6.53 -9.22 -3.16
N LEU A 140 7.14 -8.20 -2.53
CA LEU A 140 7.20 -6.83 -3.04
C LEU A 140 8.15 -6.65 -4.23
N LEU A 141 9.00 -7.65 -4.54
CA LEU A 141 9.85 -7.65 -5.73
C LEU A 141 9.08 -8.06 -7.00
N THR A 142 7.84 -8.53 -6.86
CA THR A 142 6.96 -8.77 -8.01
C THR A 142 6.41 -7.44 -8.53
N PRO A 143 6.39 -7.20 -9.86
CA PRO A 143 5.81 -5.98 -10.41
C PRO A 143 4.31 -5.84 -10.10
N TYR A 144 3.89 -4.67 -9.64
CA TYR A 144 2.51 -4.29 -9.39
C TYR A 144 2.24 -2.91 -10.00
N GLY A 145 1.62 -2.90 -11.19
CA GLY A 145 1.36 -1.65 -11.91
C GLY A 145 2.63 -0.96 -12.43
N GLU A 146 2.63 0.36 -12.46
CA GLU A 146 3.70 1.18 -13.04
C GLU A 146 4.83 1.55 -12.06
N VAL A 147 4.59 1.43 -10.77
CA VAL A 147 5.58 1.76 -9.74
C VAL A 147 6.62 0.65 -9.64
N SER A 148 7.89 1.01 -9.70
CA SER A 148 9.00 0.05 -9.58
C SER A 148 8.90 -0.76 -8.28
N PRO A 149 9.07 -2.09 -8.31
CA PRO A 149 9.13 -2.95 -7.12
C PRO A 149 10.15 -2.46 -6.08
N LEU A 150 11.30 -1.95 -6.50
CA LEU A 150 12.32 -1.42 -5.60
C LEU A 150 11.84 -0.19 -4.85
N GLN A 151 11.05 0.68 -5.49
CA GLN A 151 10.45 1.85 -4.85
C GLN A 151 9.37 1.46 -3.85
N ILE A 152 8.55 0.45 -4.18
CA ILE A 152 7.54 -0.08 -3.26
C ILE A 152 8.21 -0.70 -2.03
N LEU A 153 9.25 -1.51 -2.23
CA LEU A 153 10.03 -2.13 -1.17
C LEU A 153 10.64 -1.07 -0.24
N ALA A 154 11.32 -0.07 -0.80
CA ALA A 154 11.92 1.02 -0.02
C ALA A 154 10.86 1.84 0.74
N ALA A 155 9.73 2.16 0.09
CA ALA A 155 8.63 2.87 0.72
C ALA A 155 8.05 2.07 1.90
N ASN A 156 7.85 0.75 1.72
CA ASN A 156 7.37 -0.11 2.80
C ASN A 156 8.34 -0.13 3.99
N VAL A 157 9.65 -0.27 3.75
CA VAL A 157 10.64 -0.25 4.84
C VAL A 157 10.59 1.08 5.61
N ARG A 158 10.50 2.23 4.91
CA ARG A 158 10.36 3.55 5.57
C ARG A 158 9.08 3.64 6.41
N GLU A 159 7.93 3.22 5.87
CA GLU A 159 6.64 3.25 6.56
C GLU A 159 6.63 2.35 7.81
N VAL A 160 7.18 1.16 7.70
CA VAL A 160 7.29 0.23 8.84
C VAL A 160 8.27 0.74 9.88
N TYR A 161 9.41 1.31 9.47
CA TYR A 161 10.43 1.82 10.39
C TYR A 161 9.91 2.94 11.30
N GLN A 162 8.90 3.71 10.88
CA GLN A 162 8.26 4.70 11.75
C GLN A 162 7.60 4.08 13.00
N ARG A 163 7.37 2.77 13.00
CA ARG A 163 6.72 1.99 14.06
C ARG A 163 7.62 0.92 14.66
N ARG A 164 8.86 0.82 14.18
CA ARG A 164 9.87 -0.17 14.59
C ARG A 164 11.15 0.52 15.06
N ASP A 165 12.06 -0.26 15.60
CA ASP A 165 13.36 0.20 16.10
C ASP A 165 14.49 -0.02 15.08
N ARG A 166 15.68 0.46 15.44
CA ARG A 166 16.89 0.32 14.61
C ARG A 166 17.26 -1.15 14.38
N ALA A 167 17.06 -2.02 15.36
CA ALA A 167 17.39 -3.44 15.23
C ALA A 167 16.54 -4.12 14.13
N TRP A 168 15.26 -3.74 14.02
CA TRP A 168 14.42 -4.18 12.94
C TRP A 168 14.91 -3.68 11.56
N LEU A 169 15.30 -2.41 11.47
CA LEU A 169 15.82 -1.83 10.22
C LEU A 169 17.09 -2.55 9.77
N ASP A 170 18.00 -2.85 10.70
CA ASP A 170 19.24 -3.58 10.42
C ASP A 170 18.95 -5.01 9.94
N ALA A 171 17.92 -5.67 10.50
CA ALA A 171 17.46 -6.98 10.04
C ALA A 171 16.82 -6.90 8.64
N ALA A 172 16.00 -5.88 8.37
CA ALA A 172 15.40 -5.66 7.06
C ALA A 172 16.48 -5.39 5.99
N ALA A 173 17.49 -4.56 6.29
CA ALA A 173 18.60 -4.31 5.39
C ALA A 173 19.38 -5.58 5.04
N LYS A 174 19.60 -6.49 6.00
CA LYS A 174 20.23 -7.79 5.77
C LYS A 174 19.39 -8.70 4.89
N GLU A 175 18.08 -8.77 5.13
CA GLU A 175 17.16 -9.55 4.29
C GLU A 175 17.14 -9.02 2.86
N ILE A 176 17.06 -7.70 2.68
CA ILE A 176 17.11 -7.05 1.36
C ILE A 176 18.43 -7.35 0.65
N ALA A 177 19.57 -7.28 1.37
CA ALA A 177 20.87 -7.63 0.80
C ALA A 177 20.92 -9.09 0.33
N THR A 178 20.27 -10.02 1.06
CA THR A 178 20.14 -11.42 0.64
C THR A 178 19.23 -11.57 -0.58
N LEU A 179 18.09 -10.86 -0.62
CA LEU A 179 17.14 -10.92 -1.74
C LEU A 179 17.71 -10.35 -3.04
N LEU A 180 18.61 -9.37 -2.93
CA LEU A 180 19.24 -8.65 -4.06
C LEU A 180 20.74 -8.96 -4.20
N GLU A 181 21.22 -10.11 -3.68
CA GLU A 181 22.64 -10.47 -3.65
C GLU A 181 23.32 -10.47 -5.04
N ASN A 182 22.54 -10.75 -6.09
CA ASN A 182 23.03 -10.79 -7.48
C ASN A 182 22.75 -9.50 -8.27
N ASP A 183 22.16 -8.47 -7.62
CA ASP A 183 21.83 -7.19 -8.24
C ASP A 183 22.28 -6.03 -7.35
N HIS A 184 23.56 -5.70 -7.46
CA HIS A 184 24.17 -4.65 -6.65
C HIS A 184 23.58 -3.26 -6.91
N GLU A 185 23.16 -2.97 -8.14
CA GLU A 185 22.55 -1.69 -8.51
C GLU A 185 21.17 -1.55 -7.86
N ALA A 186 20.34 -2.61 -7.93
CA ALA A 186 19.06 -2.65 -7.24
C ALA A 186 19.20 -2.51 -5.71
N LEU A 187 20.20 -3.18 -5.13
CA LEU A 187 20.48 -3.08 -3.69
C LEU A 187 20.81 -1.63 -3.29
N LEU A 188 21.72 -0.98 -3.98
CA LEU A 188 22.07 0.42 -3.72
C LEU A 188 20.86 1.34 -3.89
N THR A 189 20.06 1.13 -4.94
CA THR A 189 18.83 1.90 -5.19
C THR A 189 17.87 1.82 -3.98
N VAL A 190 17.66 0.63 -3.42
CA VAL A 190 16.78 0.46 -2.24
C VAL A 190 17.41 1.09 -1.01
N LEU A 191 18.68 0.86 -0.71
CA LEU A 191 19.34 1.39 0.48
C LEU A 191 19.33 2.92 0.51
N TYR A 192 19.66 3.59 -0.62
CA TYR A 192 19.57 5.05 -0.72
C TYR A 192 18.14 5.57 -0.58
N ALA A 193 17.15 4.83 -1.09
CA ALA A 193 15.75 5.23 -0.96
C ALA A 193 15.19 5.01 0.47
N VAL A 194 15.77 4.12 1.26
CA VAL A 194 15.39 3.89 2.67
C VAL A 194 16.01 4.94 3.60
N ASP A 195 17.28 5.28 3.41
CA ASP A 195 18.01 6.26 4.22
C ASP A 195 18.67 7.33 3.32
N PRO A 196 17.92 8.34 2.86
CA PRO A 196 18.46 9.40 2.01
C PRO A 196 19.43 10.34 2.74
N GLY A 197 19.50 10.29 4.08
CA GLY A 197 20.39 11.12 4.91
C GLY A 197 21.77 10.50 5.18
N GLY A 198 22.04 9.28 4.75
CA GLY A 198 23.34 8.61 4.94
C GLY A 198 24.48 9.12 4.05
N GLN A 199 24.40 10.33 3.51
CA GLN A 199 25.44 11.01 2.71
C GLN A 199 26.01 12.20 3.49
N GLU A 200 26.52 11.97 4.71
CA GLU A 200 27.47 12.88 5.37
C GLU A 200 28.81 12.17 5.57
#